data_c4de34133bd324496a04904b6dea9de7
#
_entry.id   c4de34133bd324496a04904b6dea9de7
#
_cell.length_a   1.000
_cell.length_b   1.000
_cell.length_c   1.000
_cell.angle_alpha   90.00
_cell.angle_beta   90.00
_cell.angle_gamma   90.00
#
_symmetry.space_group_name_H-M   'P 1'
#
loop_
_entity.id
_entity.type
_entity.pdbx_description
1 polymer ?
#
loop_
_entity_poly.entity_id
_entity_poly.type
_entity_poly.pdbx_seq_one_letter_code
_entity_poly.pdbx_strand_id
1 'polypeptide(L)'
;SGTQNPTLDMILKIASALGKDVSLELNDKEEPMSNVYSLRIYDTELMRFSMEKQGLSGLVAEILYTNEEQAHLLPLDMERTGEGVIHWLERRVIPKNRAFVDEILKTLGLSHNDTKGIIDVCKGLSLNDSYWVVPQGFTGTFAQYNLYENRFSEILSLVAYTGIGQSDAAFTTSPELTTNGMLPKAWRFIEGEGIYLYKGGTFGAANTGNEPYSEFYASQVAQAMGLDAVAYELENWKGILASRCKLFTDINTAYIPIGRIVREGGLKACLEYYRQLGPEAYEQVRSMLVFDTVIYNEDRHFGNFGVLRDNHTGKVTGAAPVFDNGMSLFNFAMPEDFQDLDAYAKTRGTAYGVSFESVCQEVMGPVQVRQLRKLIGFTFHRHPRLNWPEYRLEATERHLQKRVRQFLDMIPKLDRKQPKKHVQQER
;
A
#
# COMPACT_ATOMS: atom_id res chain seq x y z
N SER A 1 -13.92 26.62 31.95
CA SER A 1 -15.35 26.88 31.71
C SER A 1 -15.94 25.59 31.13
N GLY A 2 -16.78 24.91 31.97
CA GLY A 2 -17.38 23.64 31.60
C GLY A 2 -18.41 23.83 30.50
N THR A 3 -18.27 23.07 29.43
CA THR A 3 -19.30 22.87 28.44
C THR A 3 -20.40 22.02 29.09
N GLN A 4 -21.49 22.62 29.51
CA GLN A 4 -22.69 21.89 29.90
C GLN A 4 -23.34 21.33 28.63
N ASN A 5 -23.57 20.03 28.60
CA ASN A 5 -24.40 19.42 27.55
C ASN A 5 -25.78 20.08 27.58
N PRO A 6 -26.38 20.45 26.44
CA PRO A 6 -27.70 21.05 26.39
C PRO A 6 -28.72 20.08 26.96
N THR A 7 -29.57 20.59 27.85
CA THR A 7 -30.72 19.79 28.35
C THR A 7 -31.76 19.65 27.25
N LEU A 8 -32.63 18.61 27.35
CA LEU A 8 -33.74 18.42 26.42
C LEU A 8 -34.63 19.66 26.29
N ASP A 9 -34.84 20.37 27.39
CA ASP A 9 -35.59 21.64 27.43
C ASP A 9 -34.93 22.75 26.61
N MET A 10 -33.60 22.79 26.59
CA MET A 10 -32.82 23.75 25.78
C MET A 10 -32.89 23.41 24.28
N ILE A 11 -32.86 22.12 23.92
CA ILE A 11 -33.01 21.65 22.54
C ILE A 11 -34.39 21.99 21.99
N LEU A 12 -35.44 21.74 22.80
CA LEU A 12 -36.84 22.03 22.46
C LEU A 12 -37.06 23.56 22.27
N LYS A 13 -36.45 24.39 23.11
CA LYS A 13 -36.52 25.87 22.97
C LYS A 13 -35.84 26.38 21.71
N ILE A 14 -34.69 25.81 21.37
CA ILE A 14 -33.98 26.18 20.13
C ILE A 14 -34.77 25.77 18.88
N ALA A 15 -35.35 24.56 18.89
CA ALA A 15 -36.17 24.08 17.79
C ALA A 15 -37.42 24.93 17.58
N SER A 16 -38.13 25.27 18.69
CA SER A 16 -39.27 26.17 18.66
C SER A 16 -38.91 27.57 18.10
N ALA A 17 -37.77 28.12 18.51
CA ALA A 17 -37.29 29.40 18.01
C ALA A 17 -36.94 29.36 16.50
N LEU A 18 -36.59 28.17 15.98
CA LEU A 18 -36.27 27.96 14.55
C LEU A 18 -37.50 27.51 13.74
N GLY A 19 -38.69 27.42 14.37
CA GLY A 19 -39.90 26.95 13.69
C GLY A 19 -39.83 25.50 13.23
N LYS A 20 -39.07 24.65 13.94
CA LYS A 20 -38.86 23.22 13.60
C LYS A 20 -39.41 22.34 14.75
N ASP A 21 -40.00 21.22 14.38
CA ASP A 21 -40.35 20.18 15.33
C ASP A 21 -39.14 19.27 15.58
N VAL A 22 -38.96 18.83 16.83
CA VAL A 22 -37.97 17.84 17.24
C VAL A 22 -38.67 16.52 17.46
N SER A 23 -38.35 15.50 16.66
CA SER A 23 -38.66 14.11 17.00
C SER A 23 -37.43 13.49 17.69
N LEU A 24 -37.60 12.99 18.89
CA LEU A 24 -36.61 12.16 19.58
C LEU A 24 -36.96 10.70 19.30
N GLU A 25 -36.17 10.06 18.46
CA GLU A 25 -36.12 8.60 18.38
C GLU A 25 -35.19 8.11 19.48
N LEU A 26 -35.75 7.52 20.55
CA LEU A 26 -34.96 6.75 21.50
C LEU A 26 -34.64 5.42 20.82
N ASN A 27 -33.46 5.33 20.24
CA ASN A 27 -32.92 4.04 19.90
C ASN A 27 -32.63 3.29 21.19
N ASP A 28 -33.19 2.07 21.32
CA ASP A 28 -32.85 1.18 22.41
C ASP A 28 -31.33 1.12 22.58
N LYS A 29 -30.86 1.09 23.84
CA LYS A 29 -29.46 0.86 24.13
C LYS A 29 -29.00 -0.31 23.26
N GLU A 30 -27.98 -0.07 22.43
CA GLU A 30 -27.32 -1.16 21.71
C GLU A 30 -27.12 -2.31 22.71
N GLU A 31 -27.72 -3.47 22.41
CA GLU A 31 -27.40 -4.69 23.13
C GLU A 31 -25.89 -4.84 23.19
N PRO A 32 -25.29 -5.39 24.27
CA PRO A 32 -23.87 -5.53 24.37
C PRO A 32 -23.37 -6.19 23.08
N MET A 33 -22.52 -5.46 22.31
CA MET A 33 -22.10 -5.88 20.98
C MET A 33 -21.70 -7.34 21.05
N SER A 34 -22.40 -8.18 20.31
CA SER A 34 -22.12 -9.61 20.21
C SER A 34 -20.62 -9.75 19.90
N ASN A 35 -19.88 -10.56 20.65
CA ASN A 35 -18.48 -10.88 20.33
C ASN A 35 -18.36 -11.74 19.07
N VAL A 36 -19.45 -11.94 18.35
CA VAL A 36 -19.53 -12.72 17.12
C VAL A 36 -19.55 -11.79 15.92
N TYR A 37 -18.66 -12.06 14.98
CA TYR A 37 -18.45 -11.27 13.77
C TYR A 37 -18.63 -12.12 12.51
N SER A 38 -19.03 -11.46 11.43
CA SER A 38 -19.12 -12.02 10.09
C SER A 38 -18.03 -11.40 9.22
N LEU A 39 -17.12 -12.23 8.68
CA LEU A 39 -16.24 -11.87 7.57
C LEU A 39 -17.05 -12.00 6.27
N ARG A 40 -17.12 -10.91 5.53
CA ARG A 40 -17.85 -10.85 4.26
C ARG A 40 -16.93 -10.36 3.12
N ILE A 41 -17.29 -10.79 1.91
CA ILE A 41 -16.88 -10.13 0.68
C ILE A 41 -18.15 -9.58 0.03
N TYR A 42 -18.19 -8.30 -0.27
CA TYR A 42 -19.46 -7.62 -0.55
C TYR A 42 -20.51 -7.94 0.54
N ASP A 43 -21.69 -8.39 0.18
CA ASP A 43 -22.73 -8.80 1.13
C ASP A 43 -22.76 -10.32 1.43
N THR A 44 -21.81 -11.08 0.85
CA THR A 44 -21.71 -12.53 1.04
C THR A 44 -20.92 -12.86 2.29
N GLU A 45 -21.54 -13.53 3.27
CA GLU A 45 -20.85 -14.08 4.44
C GLU A 45 -19.98 -15.26 4.03
N LEU A 46 -18.67 -15.15 4.34
CA LEU A 46 -17.67 -16.19 4.07
C LEU A 46 -17.35 -17.00 5.33
N MET A 47 -17.35 -16.35 6.48
CA MET A 47 -16.97 -16.94 7.75
C MET A 47 -17.65 -16.19 8.89
N ARG A 48 -17.98 -16.92 9.97
CA ARG A 48 -18.43 -16.34 11.24
C ARG A 48 -17.48 -16.80 12.34
N PHE A 49 -17.08 -15.88 13.20
CA PHE A 49 -16.15 -16.15 14.29
C PHE A 49 -16.48 -15.30 15.51
N SER A 50 -16.13 -15.81 16.70
CA SER A 50 -16.10 -15.00 17.92
C SER A 50 -14.74 -14.29 18.01
N MET A 51 -14.73 -13.10 18.61
CA MET A 51 -13.50 -12.34 18.89
C MET A 51 -13.56 -11.74 20.29
N GLU A 52 -12.66 -12.18 21.17
CA GLU A 52 -12.63 -11.78 22.57
C GLU A 52 -11.26 -11.28 22.99
N LYS A 53 -11.24 -10.33 23.93
CA LYS A 53 -10.00 -9.90 24.59
C LYS A 53 -9.59 -10.94 25.64
N GLN A 54 -8.37 -11.45 25.56
CA GLN A 54 -7.79 -12.33 26.56
C GLN A 54 -6.62 -11.63 27.24
N GLY A 55 -6.73 -11.39 28.55
CA GLY A 55 -5.71 -10.67 29.31
C GLY A 55 -5.59 -9.19 28.92
N LEU A 56 -4.39 -8.61 29.11
CA LEU A 56 -4.19 -7.17 28.97
C LEU A 56 -4.04 -6.69 27.50
N SER A 57 -3.70 -7.57 26.57
CA SER A 57 -3.40 -7.16 25.18
C SER A 57 -3.66 -8.22 24.11
N GLY A 58 -4.09 -9.43 24.49
CA GLY A 58 -4.32 -10.52 23.55
C GLY A 58 -5.73 -10.48 22.95
N LEU A 59 -5.86 -10.83 21.68
CA LEU A 59 -7.12 -11.20 21.06
C LEU A 59 -7.12 -12.69 20.76
N VAL A 60 -8.25 -13.33 20.95
CA VAL A 60 -8.49 -14.71 20.52
C VAL A 60 -9.73 -14.75 19.67
N ALA A 61 -9.74 -15.62 18.69
CA ALA A 61 -10.92 -15.88 17.87
C ALA A 61 -11.19 -17.38 17.78
N GLU A 62 -12.46 -17.73 17.68
CA GLU A 62 -12.92 -19.08 17.39
C GLU A 62 -13.81 -19.04 16.14
N ILE A 63 -13.52 -19.90 15.16
CA ILE A 63 -14.32 -20.00 13.94
C ILE A 63 -15.58 -20.81 14.27
N LEU A 64 -16.74 -20.18 14.09
CA LEU A 64 -18.05 -20.77 14.38
C LEU A 64 -18.70 -21.35 13.11
N TYR A 65 -18.40 -20.77 11.95
CA TYR A 65 -18.96 -21.16 10.68
C TYR A 65 -18.04 -20.76 9.52
N THR A 66 -17.96 -21.58 8.50
CA THR A 66 -17.32 -21.29 7.22
C THR A 66 -18.27 -21.66 6.08
N ASN A 67 -18.45 -20.74 5.13
CA ASN A 67 -19.20 -20.99 3.92
C ASN A 67 -18.34 -21.79 2.92
N GLU A 68 -18.44 -23.10 2.94
CA GLU A 68 -17.62 -23.99 2.12
C GLU A 68 -17.89 -23.84 0.61
N GLU A 69 -19.10 -23.45 0.22
CA GLU A 69 -19.44 -23.20 -1.19
C GLU A 69 -18.69 -22.00 -1.73
N GLN A 70 -18.43 -21.00 -0.89
CA GLN A 70 -17.72 -19.78 -1.22
C GLN A 70 -16.28 -19.74 -0.66
N ALA A 71 -15.75 -20.89 -0.23
CA ALA A 71 -14.43 -20.98 0.38
C ALA A 71 -13.29 -20.48 -0.54
N HIS A 72 -13.48 -20.53 -1.84
CA HIS A 72 -12.55 -20.00 -2.85
C HIS A 72 -12.45 -18.45 -2.81
N LEU A 73 -13.41 -17.76 -2.21
CA LEU A 73 -13.42 -16.31 -2.01
C LEU A 73 -12.74 -15.89 -0.70
N LEU A 74 -12.44 -16.79 0.24
CA LEU A 74 -11.72 -16.43 1.46
C LEU A 74 -10.40 -15.70 1.14
N PRO A 75 -9.92 -14.81 2.03
CA PRO A 75 -8.64 -14.15 1.83
C PRO A 75 -7.51 -15.16 1.62
N LEU A 76 -6.72 -14.96 0.55
CA LEU A 76 -5.64 -15.89 0.17
C LEU A 76 -4.51 -15.92 1.20
N ASP A 77 -4.35 -14.83 1.96
CA ASP A 77 -3.32 -14.62 2.96
C ASP A 77 -3.80 -14.92 4.41
N MET A 78 -5.00 -15.50 4.58
CA MET A 78 -5.58 -15.87 5.88
C MET A 78 -5.59 -17.39 6.06
N GLU A 79 -5.02 -17.87 7.15
CA GLU A 79 -5.19 -19.27 7.58
C GLU A 79 -6.58 -19.48 8.18
N ARG A 80 -7.18 -20.65 7.91
CA ARG A 80 -8.52 -21.01 8.41
C ARG A 80 -8.45 -21.54 9.86
N THR A 81 -7.89 -20.71 10.74
CA THR A 81 -7.77 -20.95 12.18
C THR A 81 -8.13 -19.68 12.93
N GLY A 82 -8.50 -19.77 14.22
CA GLY A 82 -8.75 -18.59 15.04
C GLY A 82 -7.55 -17.65 15.09
N GLU A 83 -6.33 -18.19 15.24
CA GLU A 83 -5.09 -17.42 15.20
C GLU A 83 -4.87 -16.76 13.82
N GLY A 84 -5.14 -17.49 12.73
CA GLY A 84 -5.05 -16.95 11.37
C GLY A 84 -6.02 -15.79 11.13
N VAL A 85 -7.24 -15.86 11.68
CA VAL A 85 -8.21 -14.75 11.65
C VAL A 85 -7.66 -13.53 12.40
N ILE A 86 -7.12 -13.70 13.61
CA ILE A 86 -6.54 -12.60 14.38
C ILE A 86 -5.35 -11.98 13.64
N HIS A 87 -4.42 -12.77 13.13
CA HIS A 87 -3.28 -12.28 12.36
C HIS A 87 -3.72 -11.52 11.09
N TRP A 88 -4.79 -11.96 10.43
CA TRP A 88 -5.32 -11.27 9.28
C TRP A 88 -5.95 -9.93 9.68
N LEU A 89 -6.70 -9.86 10.79
CA LEU A 89 -7.28 -8.63 11.33
C LEU A 89 -6.21 -7.63 11.79
N GLU A 90 -5.15 -8.09 12.45
CA GLU A 90 -4.02 -7.24 12.88
C GLU A 90 -3.31 -6.57 11.70
N ARG A 91 -3.32 -7.19 10.52
CA ARG A 91 -2.79 -6.60 9.28
C ARG A 91 -3.76 -5.61 8.62
N ARG A 92 -4.99 -5.52 9.13
CA ARG A 92 -6.05 -4.63 8.65
C ARG A 92 -6.29 -3.45 9.59
N VAL A 93 -5.38 -3.19 10.49
CA VAL A 93 -5.37 -2.00 11.33
C VAL A 93 -4.12 -1.19 11.07
N ILE A 94 -4.19 0.09 11.39
CA ILE A 94 -3.07 1.03 11.21
C ILE A 94 -1.82 0.54 11.96
N PRO A 95 -0.64 0.47 11.33
CA PRO A 95 0.57 0.01 12.00
C PRO A 95 1.07 1.01 13.04
N LYS A 96 1.61 0.49 14.15
CA LYS A 96 2.09 1.29 15.29
C LYS A 96 3.21 2.28 14.96
N ASN A 97 3.98 2.00 13.91
CA ASN A 97 5.10 2.84 13.44
C ASN A 97 4.71 3.81 12.31
N ARG A 98 3.42 3.94 11.99
CA ARG A 98 2.97 4.93 11.02
C ARG A 98 3.10 6.34 11.60
N ALA A 99 3.51 7.30 10.78
CA ALA A 99 3.48 8.70 11.16
C ALA A 99 2.08 9.11 11.62
N PHE A 100 2.02 9.85 12.71
CA PHE A 100 0.79 10.40 13.30
C PHE A 100 -0.25 9.36 13.73
N VAL A 101 0.17 8.12 14.01
CA VAL A 101 -0.75 7.04 14.42
C VAL A 101 -1.55 7.40 15.68
N ASP A 102 -0.88 8.00 16.67
CA ASP A 102 -1.53 8.38 17.94
C ASP A 102 -2.54 9.51 17.72
N GLU A 103 -2.22 10.49 16.88
CA GLU A 103 -3.11 11.58 16.51
C GLU A 103 -4.34 11.07 15.74
N ILE A 104 -4.15 10.14 14.80
CA ILE A 104 -5.24 9.50 14.04
C ILE A 104 -6.18 8.76 14.99
N LEU A 105 -5.65 7.91 15.86
CA LEU A 105 -6.45 7.08 16.75
C LEU A 105 -7.11 7.90 17.86
N LYS A 106 -6.41 8.92 18.40
CA LYS A 106 -6.94 9.85 19.40
C LYS A 106 -8.17 10.60 18.90
N THR A 107 -8.20 10.97 17.61
CA THR A 107 -9.36 11.62 16.98
C THR A 107 -10.64 10.77 17.10
N LEU A 108 -10.47 9.44 17.22
CA LEU A 108 -11.56 8.48 17.34
C LEU A 108 -11.72 7.91 18.76
N GLY A 109 -10.97 8.41 19.74
CA GLY A 109 -10.96 7.87 21.11
C GLY A 109 -10.34 6.47 21.23
N LEU A 110 -9.52 6.06 20.26
CA LEU A 110 -8.90 4.73 20.18
C LEU A 110 -7.41 4.77 20.56
N SER A 111 -6.83 3.61 20.77
CA SER A 111 -5.38 3.42 20.96
C SER A 111 -4.84 2.34 20.03
N HIS A 112 -3.54 2.37 19.75
CA HIS A 112 -2.87 1.41 18.86
C HIS A 112 -2.82 -0.04 19.41
N ASN A 113 -3.23 -0.26 20.65
CA ASN A 113 -3.34 -1.60 21.24
C ASN A 113 -4.79 -2.13 21.20
N ASP A 114 -5.73 -1.37 20.66
CA ASP A 114 -7.13 -1.77 20.59
C ASP A 114 -7.53 -2.21 19.19
N THR A 115 -6.94 -3.32 18.72
CA THR A 115 -7.28 -3.90 17.40
C THR A 115 -8.78 -4.12 17.23
N LYS A 116 -9.48 -4.65 18.27
CA LYS A 116 -10.91 -4.87 18.22
C LYS A 116 -11.67 -3.56 18.05
N GLY A 117 -11.37 -2.54 18.86
CA GLY A 117 -12.03 -1.23 18.75
C GLY A 117 -11.77 -0.56 17.39
N ILE A 118 -10.56 -0.69 16.82
CA ILE A 118 -10.27 -0.20 15.47
C ILE A 118 -11.12 -0.93 14.43
N ILE A 119 -11.23 -2.27 14.49
CA ILE A 119 -12.08 -3.06 13.59
C ILE A 119 -13.56 -2.70 13.74
N ASP A 120 -14.06 -2.50 14.96
CA ASP A 120 -15.44 -2.09 15.20
C ASP A 120 -15.77 -0.76 14.50
N VAL A 121 -14.83 0.19 14.48
CA VAL A 121 -14.98 1.48 13.79
C VAL A 121 -14.82 1.33 12.27
N CYS A 122 -13.68 0.79 11.81
CA CYS A 122 -13.36 0.74 10.37
C CYS A 122 -13.98 -0.46 9.64
N LYS A 123 -14.60 -1.41 10.35
CA LYS A 123 -15.11 -2.67 9.80
C LYS A 123 -14.08 -3.48 9.02
N GLY A 124 -12.79 -3.26 9.29
CA GLY A 124 -11.70 -3.83 8.54
C GLY A 124 -11.68 -3.45 7.05
N LEU A 125 -12.44 -2.45 6.62
CA LEU A 125 -12.47 -1.98 5.23
C LEU A 125 -11.10 -1.44 4.80
N SER A 126 -10.69 -1.76 3.59
CA SER A 126 -9.41 -1.36 3.01
C SER A 126 -9.56 -1.01 1.53
N LEU A 127 -8.71 -0.13 1.02
CA LEU A 127 -8.58 0.10 -0.42
C LEU A 127 -7.74 -0.97 -1.14
N ASN A 128 -7.39 -2.06 -0.46
CA ASN A 128 -6.68 -3.19 -1.08
C ASN A 128 -7.62 -4.30 -1.57
N ASP A 129 -8.86 -4.34 -1.10
CA ASP A 129 -9.82 -5.41 -1.41
C ASP A 129 -11.25 -5.04 -1.00
N SER A 130 -12.21 -5.95 -1.19
CA SER A 130 -13.62 -5.78 -0.85
C SER A 130 -14.08 -6.62 0.36
N TYR A 131 -13.14 -7.02 1.21
CA TYR A 131 -13.49 -7.67 2.48
C TYR A 131 -13.86 -6.67 3.55
N TRP A 132 -14.77 -7.08 4.42
CA TRP A 132 -15.12 -6.35 5.64
C TRP A 132 -15.59 -7.28 6.74
N VAL A 133 -15.57 -6.77 7.97
CA VAL A 133 -15.93 -7.51 9.17
C VAL A 133 -16.97 -6.72 9.93
N VAL A 134 -18.10 -7.34 10.17
CA VAL A 134 -19.23 -6.71 10.85
C VAL A 134 -19.75 -7.57 11.99
N PRO A 135 -20.32 -6.97 13.06
CA PRO A 135 -20.98 -7.73 14.12
C PRO A 135 -22.11 -8.59 13.57
N GLN A 136 -22.37 -9.73 14.21
CA GLN A 136 -23.54 -10.55 13.88
C GLN A 136 -24.82 -9.73 14.04
N GLY A 137 -25.73 -9.83 13.06
CA GLY A 137 -26.97 -9.05 13.05
C GLY A 137 -26.84 -7.66 12.40
N PHE A 138 -25.64 -7.26 11.98
CA PHE A 138 -25.46 -6.00 11.26
C PHE A 138 -26.25 -5.99 9.93
N THR A 139 -27.11 -4.97 9.76
CA THR A 139 -28.06 -4.87 8.64
C THR A 139 -27.58 -3.99 7.48
N GLY A 140 -26.46 -3.27 7.64
CA GLY A 140 -25.88 -2.45 6.57
C GLY A 140 -25.33 -3.29 5.43
N THR A 141 -25.33 -2.74 4.21
CA THR A 141 -24.81 -3.37 3.00
C THR A 141 -23.42 -2.86 2.65
N PHE A 142 -22.63 -3.65 1.92
CA PHE A 142 -21.31 -3.24 1.45
C PHE A 142 -21.36 -1.94 0.61
N ALA A 143 -22.37 -1.77 -0.21
CA ALA A 143 -22.57 -0.57 -1.00
C ALA A 143 -22.65 0.72 -0.15
N GLN A 144 -23.17 0.64 1.08
CA GLN A 144 -23.29 1.79 1.98
C GLN A 144 -21.96 2.17 2.68
N TYR A 145 -21.01 1.23 2.76
CA TYR A 145 -19.81 1.41 3.60
C TYR A 145 -18.50 1.31 2.86
N ASN A 146 -18.45 0.70 1.65
CA ASN A 146 -17.20 0.50 0.93
C ASN A 146 -16.45 1.83 0.69
N LEU A 147 -15.11 1.74 0.67
CA LEU A 147 -14.24 2.92 0.53
C LEU A 147 -14.03 3.35 -0.93
N TYR A 148 -14.50 2.58 -1.90
CA TYR A 148 -14.32 2.88 -3.33
C TYR A 148 -15.38 3.87 -3.85
N GLU A 149 -16.61 3.77 -3.36
CA GLU A 149 -17.76 4.53 -3.85
C GLU A 149 -18.26 5.56 -2.84
N ASN A 150 -17.90 5.40 -1.56
CA ASN A 150 -18.29 6.31 -0.50
C ASN A 150 -17.18 7.29 -0.13
N ARG A 151 -17.55 8.54 0.12
CA ARG A 151 -16.62 9.53 0.63
C ARG A 151 -16.17 9.16 2.04
N PHE A 152 -14.89 9.27 2.31
CA PHE A 152 -14.31 9.07 3.63
C PHE A 152 -13.87 10.40 4.27
N SER A 153 -13.52 10.36 5.55
CA SER A 153 -13.25 11.54 6.36
C SER A 153 -12.08 12.37 5.85
N GLU A 154 -12.34 13.60 5.41
CA GLU A 154 -11.28 14.57 5.06
C GLU A 154 -10.49 15.01 6.30
N ILE A 155 -11.13 15.01 7.48
CA ILE A 155 -10.47 15.34 8.75
C ILE A 155 -9.40 14.29 9.07
N LEU A 156 -9.73 13.01 8.98
CA LEU A 156 -8.76 11.93 9.20
C LEU A 156 -7.64 11.96 8.16
N SER A 157 -7.94 12.25 6.90
CA SER A 157 -6.92 12.43 5.86
C SER A 157 -5.97 13.59 6.19
N LEU A 158 -6.49 14.70 6.72
CA LEU A 158 -5.67 15.83 7.14
C LEU A 158 -4.76 15.48 8.33
N VAL A 159 -5.32 14.82 9.36
CA VAL A 159 -4.54 14.37 10.54
C VAL A 159 -3.46 13.38 10.11
N ALA A 160 -3.80 12.42 9.25
CA ALA A 160 -2.88 11.41 8.76
C ALA A 160 -1.70 11.95 7.94
N TYR A 161 -1.86 13.13 7.36
CA TYR A 161 -0.84 13.78 6.55
C TYR A 161 -0.04 14.85 7.30
N THR A 162 -0.67 15.59 8.18
CA THR A 162 -0.05 16.76 8.85
C THR A 162 0.21 16.56 10.34
N GLY A 163 -0.41 15.56 10.97
CA GLY A 163 -0.44 15.43 12.43
C GLY A 163 -1.32 16.46 13.15
N ILE A 164 -2.03 17.31 12.41
CA ILE A 164 -2.83 18.41 12.98
C ILE A 164 -4.30 18.13 12.72
N GLY A 165 -5.12 18.08 13.78
CA GLY A 165 -6.56 17.90 13.68
C GLY A 165 -7.30 18.26 14.95
N GLN A 166 -8.62 18.37 14.86
CA GLN A 166 -9.53 18.60 15.99
C GLN A 166 -10.29 17.30 16.31
N SER A 167 -10.65 17.13 17.60
CA SER A 167 -11.18 15.88 18.16
C SER A 167 -12.67 15.57 17.88
N ASP A 168 -13.33 16.28 16.96
CA ASP A 168 -14.78 16.17 16.75
C ASP A 168 -15.17 15.45 15.44
N ALA A 169 -14.33 14.52 14.97
CA ALA A 169 -14.68 13.73 13.79
C ALA A 169 -15.82 12.77 14.13
N ALA A 170 -16.95 12.87 13.41
CA ALA A 170 -17.99 11.86 13.46
C ALA A 170 -17.39 10.48 13.11
N PHE A 171 -17.85 9.41 13.77
CA PHE A 171 -17.40 8.04 13.52
C PHE A 171 -17.74 7.62 12.08
N THR A 172 -16.79 7.75 11.18
CA THR A 172 -16.92 7.33 9.78
C THR A 172 -15.80 6.37 9.41
N THR A 173 -16.10 5.40 8.55
CA THR A 173 -15.07 4.54 7.97
C THR A 173 -14.08 5.38 7.18
N SER A 174 -12.78 5.06 7.33
CA SER A 174 -11.71 5.78 6.63
C SER A 174 -10.58 4.80 6.26
N PRO A 175 -10.00 4.92 5.06
CA PRO A 175 -8.85 4.11 4.66
C PRO A 175 -7.63 4.37 5.55
N GLU A 176 -7.57 5.50 6.25
CA GLU A 176 -6.45 5.84 7.13
C GLU A 176 -6.27 4.84 8.27
N LEU A 177 -7.33 4.17 8.71
CA LEU A 177 -7.30 3.18 9.78
C LEU A 177 -6.75 1.81 9.36
N THR A 178 -6.56 1.60 8.05
CA THR A 178 -6.10 0.32 7.47
C THR A 178 -4.91 0.49 6.52
N THR A 179 -4.39 1.71 6.35
CA THR A 179 -3.28 2.01 5.44
C THR A 179 -1.93 1.72 6.08
N ASN A 180 -1.13 0.88 5.41
CA ASN A 180 0.21 0.50 5.83
C ASN A 180 1.29 1.54 5.46
N GLY A 181 2.51 1.33 6.02
CA GLY A 181 3.71 2.10 5.75
C GLY A 181 3.95 3.23 6.75
N MET A 182 5.19 3.70 6.89
CA MET A 182 5.65 4.59 7.97
C MET A 182 5.50 6.07 7.66
N LEU A 183 5.63 6.49 6.40
CA LEU A 183 5.64 7.91 6.01
C LEU A 183 4.28 8.58 6.23
N PRO A 184 4.25 9.92 6.41
CA PRO A 184 3.02 10.69 6.33
C PRO A 184 2.31 10.44 5.01
N LYS A 185 1.06 10.05 5.07
CA LYS A 185 0.28 9.78 3.87
C LYS A 185 -1.21 9.93 4.14
N ALA A 186 -1.94 10.26 3.10
CA ALA A 186 -3.39 10.34 3.16
C ALA A 186 -4.04 9.93 1.84
N TRP A 187 -5.16 9.26 1.96
CA TRP A 187 -6.05 9.02 0.84
C TRP A 187 -6.99 10.20 0.67
N ARG A 188 -7.22 10.59 -0.56
CA ARG A 188 -8.14 11.66 -0.92
C ARG A 188 -9.08 11.21 -2.03
N PHE A 189 -10.35 11.46 -1.83
CA PHE A 189 -11.36 11.34 -2.88
C PHE A 189 -11.46 12.67 -3.63
N ILE A 190 -11.00 12.70 -4.89
CA ILE A 190 -11.02 13.90 -5.74
C ILE A 190 -12.18 13.77 -6.72
N GLU A 191 -13.12 14.69 -6.62
CA GLU A 191 -14.34 14.66 -7.43
C GLU A 191 -14.00 14.72 -8.93
N GLY A 192 -14.55 13.78 -9.70
CA GLY A 192 -14.28 13.66 -11.15
C GLY A 192 -12.95 12.97 -11.51
N GLU A 193 -12.03 12.79 -10.57
CA GLU A 193 -10.72 12.15 -10.82
C GLU A 193 -10.61 10.76 -10.18
N GLY A 194 -11.20 10.58 -8.99
CA GLY A 194 -11.17 9.32 -8.22
C GLY A 194 -10.34 9.39 -6.94
N ILE A 195 -9.80 8.25 -6.51
CA ILE A 195 -9.07 8.10 -5.25
C ILE A 195 -7.56 8.19 -5.51
N TYR A 196 -6.90 9.07 -4.75
CA TYR A 196 -5.46 9.32 -4.82
C TYR A 196 -4.80 9.15 -3.46
N LEU A 197 -3.62 8.52 -3.46
CA LEU A 197 -2.71 8.50 -2.31
C LEU A 197 -1.74 9.67 -2.42
N TYR A 198 -1.68 10.47 -1.36
CA TYR A 198 -0.69 11.52 -1.15
C TYR A 198 0.34 10.99 -0.15
N LYS A 199 1.62 10.97 -0.53
CA LYS A 199 2.74 10.56 0.33
C LYS A 199 3.70 11.72 0.50
N GLY A 200 3.96 12.09 1.76
CA GLY A 200 5.05 13.01 2.13
C GLY A 200 6.38 12.27 2.24
N GLY A 201 7.42 13.01 2.55
CA GLY A 201 8.75 12.46 2.84
C GLY A 201 9.02 12.35 4.33
N THR A 202 10.18 11.82 4.66
CA THR A 202 10.74 11.79 6.02
C THR A 202 11.09 13.20 6.50
N PHE A 203 11.23 13.36 7.83
CA PHE A 203 11.57 14.63 8.46
C PHE A 203 12.76 14.50 9.40
N GLY A 204 13.39 15.63 9.73
CA GLY A 204 14.28 15.76 10.88
C GLY A 204 15.78 15.69 10.58
N ALA A 205 16.20 15.46 9.33
CA ALA A 205 17.60 15.53 8.92
C ALA A 205 17.75 16.24 7.58
N ALA A 206 18.98 16.70 7.27
CA ALA A 206 19.26 17.49 6.06
C ALA A 206 19.02 16.75 4.75
N ASN A 207 19.11 15.42 4.77
CA ASN A 207 18.93 14.54 3.60
C ASN A 207 17.55 13.85 3.55
N THR A 208 16.56 14.35 4.30
CA THR A 208 15.19 13.82 4.33
C THR A 208 14.25 14.59 3.42
N GLY A 209 13.04 14.07 3.20
CA GLY A 209 12.01 14.73 2.40
C GLY A 209 12.14 14.55 0.90
N ASN A 210 13.02 13.66 0.45
CA ASN A 210 13.29 13.41 -0.97
C ASN A 210 12.42 12.31 -1.59
N GLU A 211 11.72 11.52 -0.79
CA GLU A 211 10.92 10.37 -1.25
C GLU A 211 9.88 10.77 -2.30
N PRO A 212 9.14 11.90 -2.18
CA PRO A 212 8.20 12.31 -3.21
C PRO A 212 8.86 12.55 -4.58
N TYR A 213 10.06 13.13 -4.59
CA TYR A 213 10.82 13.31 -5.82
C TYR A 213 11.28 11.97 -6.40
N SER A 214 11.75 11.05 -5.56
CA SER A 214 12.15 9.70 -6.00
C SER A 214 11.00 8.97 -6.65
N GLU A 215 9.78 9.00 -6.07
CA GLU A 215 8.57 8.42 -6.69
C GLU A 215 8.33 9.01 -8.08
N PHE A 216 8.35 10.34 -8.19
CA PHE A 216 8.07 11.04 -9.44
C PHE A 216 9.10 10.72 -10.54
N TYR A 217 10.39 10.79 -10.22
CA TYR A 217 11.45 10.54 -11.21
C TYR A 217 11.60 9.05 -11.53
N ALA A 218 11.43 8.15 -10.55
CA ALA A 218 11.45 6.72 -10.79
C ALA A 218 10.29 6.27 -11.68
N SER A 219 9.10 6.86 -11.53
CA SER A 219 7.96 6.54 -12.41
C SER A 219 8.22 6.88 -13.86
N GLN A 220 8.99 7.93 -14.16
CA GLN A 220 9.42 8.27 -15.54
C GLN A 220 10.36 7.22 -16.12
N VAL A 221 11.29 6.67 -15.31
CA VAL A 221 12.17 5.57 -15.74
C VAL A 221 11.35 4.32 -16.06
N ALA A 222 10.39 3.96 -15.17
CA ALA A 222 9.49 2.83 -15.39
C ALA A 222 8.68 2.99 -16.69
N GLN A 223 8.13 4.19 -16.92
CA GLN A 223 7.39 4.51 -18.14
C GLN A 223 8.29 4.41 -19.39
N ALA A 224 9.52 4.94 -19.34
CA ALA A 224 10.46 4.86 -20.46
C ALA A 224 10.85 3.42 -20.78
N MET A 225 11.00 2.54 -19.77
CA MET A 225 11.19 1.11 -19.97
C MET A 225 9.93 0.42 -20.55
N GLY A 226 8.76 1.01 -20.39
CA GLY A 226 7.46 0.44 -20.78
C GLY A 226 6.99 -0.62 -19.80
N LEU A 227 7.19 -0.38 -18.50
CA LEU A 227 6.67 -1.23 -17.43
C LEU A 227 5.21 -0.88 -17.14
N ASP A 228 4.46 -1.87 -16.67
CA ASP A 228 3.20 -1.62 -15.98
C ASP A 228 3.54 -1.06 -14.59
N ALA A 229 3.36 0.24 -14.41
CA ALA A 229 3.76 0.96 -13.22
C ALA A 229 2.80 2.10 -12.91
N VAL A 230 2.65 2.38 -11.62
CA VAL A 230 1.85 3.52 -11.13
C VAL A 230 2.57 4.82 -11.51
N ALA A 231 1.83 5.73 -12.14
CA ALA A 231 2.33 7.08 -12.43
C ALA A 231 2.23 7.96 -11.18
N TYR A 232 3.28 8.75 -10.96
CA TYR A 232 3.35 9.68 -9.84
C TYR A 232 3.48 11.12 -10.34
N GLU A 233 2.82 12.04 -9.62
CA GLU A 233 2.91 13.49 -9.83
C GLU A 233 3.38 14.15 -8.54
N LEU A 234 3.93 15.36 -8.64
CA LEU A 234 4.31 16.17 -7.49
C LEU A 234 3.26 17.25 -7.22
N GLU A 235 2.89 17.38 -5.97
CA GLU A 235 1.99 18.43 -5.51
C GLU A 235 2.41 18.97 -4.15
N ASN A 236 2.15 20.25 -3.89
CA ASN A 236 2.24 20.79 -2.55
C ASN A 236 0.84 20.79 -1.93
N TRP A 237 0.62 19.88 -0.97
CA TRP A 237 -0.65 19.81 -0.25
C TRP A 237 -0.47 20.23 1.21
N LYS A 238 -1.24 21.23 1.62
CA LYS A 238 -1.16 21.81 2.98
C LYS A 238 0.25 22.30 3.37
N GLY A 239 1.01 22.81 2.40
CA GLY A 239 2.37 23.29 2.62
C GLY A 239 3.45 22.21 2.64
N ILE A 240 3.08 20.95 2.47
CA ILE A 240 4.01 19.80 2.48
C ILE A 240 4.11 19.22 1.07
N LEU A 241 5.34 18.99 0.59
CA LEU A 241 5.57 18.31 -0.68
C LEU A 241 5.05 16.87 -0.61
N ALA A 242 4.27 16.49 -1.60
CA ALA A 242 3.75 15.13 -1.78
C ALA A 242 4.08 14.58 -3.16
N SER A 243 4.34 13.28 -3.25
CA SER A 243 4.02 12.49 -4.42
C SER A 243 2.55 12.08 -4.35
N ARG A 244 1.82 12.22 -5.45
CA ARG A 244 0.45 11.70 -5.54
C ARG A 244 0.34 10.66 -6.64
N CYS A 245 -0.40 9.61 -6.37
CA CYS A 245 -0.69 8.58 -7.36
C CYS A 245 -2.13 8.11 -7.26
N LYS A 246 -2.70 7.70 -8.40
CA LYS A 246 -4.04 7.14 -8.44
C LYS A 246 -4.06 5.74 -7.85
N LEU A 247 -5.13 5.41 -7.15
CA LEU A 247 -5.40 4.06 -6.67
C LEU A 247 -5.46 3.09 -7.87
N PHE A 248 -4.73 1.97 -7.80
CA PHE A 248 -4.68 0.95 -8.85
C PHE A 248 -5.58 -0.27 -8.59
N THR A 249 -6.17 -0.35 -7.40
CA THR A 249 -7.22 -1.32 -7.06
C THR A 249 -8.59 -0.70 -7.28
N ASP A 250 -9.60 -1.52 -7.32
CA ASP A 250 -11.00 -1.10 -7.38
C ASP A 250 -11.90 -2.10 -6.61
N ILE A 251 -13.19 -1.87 -6.64
CA ILE A 251 -14.16 -2.72 -5.94
C ILE A 251 -14.11 -4.18 -6.39
N ASN A 252 -13.68 -4.46 -7.64
CA ASN A 252 -13.60 -5.79 -8.22
C ASN A 252 -12.21 -6.42 -8.14
N THR A 253 -11.18 -5.61 -7.91
CA THR A 253 -9.77 -6.02 -8.02
C THR A 253 -9.05 -5.78 -6.70
N ALA A 254 -8.58 -6.85 -6.06
CA ALA A 254 -7.77 -6.79 -4.85
C ALA A 254 -6.27 -6.80 -5.16
N TYR A 255 -5.49 -6.18 -4.27
CA TYR A 255 -4.03 -6.29 -4.21
C TYR A 255 -3.61 -7.11 -2.99
N ILE A 256 -2.73 -8.10 -3.21
CA ILE A 256 -2.17 -8.92 -2.14
C ILE A 256 -0.63 -8.87 -2.23
N PRO A 257 0.05 -8.35 -1.19
CA PRO A 257 1.52 -8.36 -1.12
C PRO A 257 2.07 -9.78 -1.21
N ILE A 258 3.15 -9.98 -1.98
CA ILE A 258 3.71 -11.32 -2.18
C ILE A 258 4.20 -11.95 -0.88
N GLY A 259 4.73 -11.18 0.06
CA GLY A 259 5.18 -11.67 1.35
C GLY A 259 4.07 -12.21 2.26
N ARG A 260 2.81 -11.96 1.93
CA ARG A 260 1.67 -12.57 2.62
C ARG A 260 1.30 -13.94 2.04
N ILE A 261 1.70 -14.22 0.80
CA ILE A 261 1.45 -15.48 0.09
C ILE A 261 2.66 -16.41 0.23
N VAL A 262 3.86 -15.88 -0.08
CA VAL A 262 5.13 -16.61 -0.03
C VAL A 262 5.86 -16.20 1.25
N ARG A 263 5.69 -17.00 2.31
CA ARG A 263 6.20 -16.66 3.66
C ARG A 263 7.65 -17.07 3.88
N GLU A 264 8.14 -18.03 3.10
CA GLU A 264 9.48 -18.63 3.23
C GLU A 264 10.18 -18.74 1.88
N GLY A 265 11.51 -18.95 1.91
CA GLY A 265 12.30 -19.18 0.68
C GLY A 265 12.73 -17.91 -0.06
N GLY A 266 12.40 -16.73 0.45
CA GLY A 266 12.90 -15.44 -0.03
C GLY A 266 12.57 -15.13 -1.49
N LEU A 267 13.42 -14.33 -2.15
CA LEU A 267 13.21 -13.90 -3.53
C LEU A 267 13.06 -15.05 -4.53
N LYS A 268 13.82 -16.14 -4.31
CA LYS A 268 13.74 -17.31 -5.19
C LYS A 268 12.37 -17.98 -5.18
N ALA A 269 11.76 -18.12 -4.00
CA ALA A 269 10.40 -18.67 -3.88
C ALA A 269 9.35 -17.73 -4.49
N CYS A 270 9.53 -16.41 -4.34
CA CYS A 270 8.67 -15.45 -5.01
C CYS A 270 8.75 -15.57 -6.53
N LEU A 271 9.96 -15.64 -7.12
CA LEU A 271 10.14 -15.82 -8.56
C LEU A 271 9.49 -17.13 -9.07
N GLU A 272 9.59 -18.21 -8.30
CA GLU A 272 8.96 -19.47 -8.64
C GLU A 272 7.43 -19.38 -8.59
N TYR A 273 6.87 -18.70 -7.61
CA TYR A 273 5.44 -18.43 -7.53
C TYR A 273 4.94 -17.68 -8.78
N TYR A 274 5.63 -16.59 -9.18
CA TYR A 274 5.26 -15.87 -10.40
C TYR A 274 5.42 -16.71 -11.68
N ARG A 275 6.42 -17.60 -11.73
CA ARG A 275 6.58 -18.54 -12.86
C ARG A 275 5.38 -19.48 -13.00
N GLN A 276 4.82 -19.94 -11.87
CA GLN A 276 3.64 -20.79 -11.84
C GLN A 276 2.36 -20.03 -12.23
N LEU A 277 2.29 -18.73 -11.98
CA LEU A 277 1.17 -17.87 -12.43
C LEU A 277 1.15 -17.71 -13.97
N GLY A 278 2.31 -17.87 -14.62
CA GLY A 278 2.42 -17.79 -16.07
C GLY A 278 3.53 -16.85 -16.55
N PRO A 279 3.83 -16.90 -17.86
CA PRO A 279 4.97 -16.20 -18.45
C PRO A 279 4.84 -14.69 -18.32
N GLU A 280 3.65 -14.12 -18.44
CA GLU A 280 3.43 -12.67 -18.35
C GLU A 280 3.75 -12.14 -16.95
N ALA A 281 3.17 -12.73 -15.90
CA ALA A 281 3.43 -12.36 -14.52
C ALA A 281 4.91 -12.54 -14.14
N TYR A 282 5.54 -13.61 -14.65
CA TYR A 282 6.96 -13.85 -14.44
C TYR A 282 7.84 -12.80 -15.10
N GLU A 283 7.56 -12.39 -16.34
CA GLU A 283 8.30 -11.32 -17.00
C GLU A 283 8.07 -9.96 -16.35
N GLN A 284 6.88 -9.67 -15.83
CA GLN A 284 6.59 -8.43 -15.09
C GLN A 284 7.46 -8.31 -13.84
N VAL A 285 7.53 -9.36 -13.00
CA VAL A 285 8.37 -9.31 -11.77
C VAL A 285 9.85 -9.23 -12.09
N ARG A 286 10.33 -9.92 -13.14
CA ARG A 286 11.72 -9.80 -13.61
C ARG A 286 12.05 -8.38 -14.06
N SER A 287 11.14 -7.77 -14.81
CA SER A 287 11.28 -6.39 -15.30
C SER A 287 11.29 -5.38 -14.16
N MET A 288 10.44 -5.57 -13.14
CA MET A 288 10.45 -4.77 -11.91
C MET A 288 11.80 -4.88 -11.19
N LEU A 289 12.33 -6.11 -11.02
CA LEU A 289 13.61 -6.31 -10.34
C LEU A 289 14.79 -5.68 -11.12
N VAL A 290 14.80 -5.75 -12.45
CA VAL A 290 15.82 -5.05 -13.26
C VAL A 290 15.65 -3.54 -13.14
N PHE A 291 14.44 -3.02 -13.17
CA PHE A 291 14.13 -1.61 -12.92
C PHE A 291 14.68 -1.15 -11.56
N ASP A 292 14.42 -1.89 -10.48
CA ASP A 292 14.92 -1.57 -9.13
C ASP A 292 16.45 -1.50 -9.10
N THR A 293 17.14 -2.35 -9.88
CA THR A 293 18.61 -2.31 -9.97
C THR A 293 19.13 -1.09 -10.73
N VAL A 294 18.35 -0.55 -11.67
CA VAL A 294 18.70 0.66 -12.42
C VAL A 294 18.53 1.91 -11.57
N ILE A 295 17.45 1.99 -10.82
CA ILE A 295 17.12 3.15 -9.98
C ILE A 295 17.70 3.06 -8.56
N TYR A 296 18.38 1.97 -8.21
CA TYR A 296 18.88 1.71 -6.85
C TYR A 296 17.75 1.76 -5.79
N ASN A 297 16.66 1.03 -6.02
CA ASN A 297 15.59 0.91 -5.04
C ASN A 297 16.02 -0.04 -3.91
N GLU A 298 16.27 0.53 -2.73
CA GLU A 298 16.75 -0.20 -1.56
C GLU A 298 15.62 -0.86 -0.75
N ASP A 299 14.35 -0.52 -1.04
CA ASP A 299 13.20 -0.91 -0.21
C ASP A 299 12.17 -1.78 -0.96
N ARG A 300 12.54 -2.48 -2.02
CA ARG A 300 11.65 -3.45 -2.68
C ARG A 300 11.49 -4.72 -1.85
N HIS A 301 11.05 -4.58 -0.60
CA HIS A 301 10.72 -5.73 0.24
C HIS A 301 9.42 -6.42 -0.24
N PHE A 302 9.14 -7.62 0.27
CA PHE A 302 8.00 -8.45 -0.16
C PHE A 302 6.61 -7.86 0.17
N GLY A 303 6.53 -6.70 0.81
CA GLY A 303 5.32 -5.89 0.98
C GLY A 303 5.05 -4.89 -0.13
N ASN A 304 6.09 -4.52 -0.92
CA ASN A 304 6.05 -3.45 -1.93
C ASN A 304 5.88 -3.98 -3.36
N PHE A 305 5.53 -5.23 -3.52
CA PHE A 305 5.04 -5.84 -4.76
C PHE A 305 4.16 -7.05 -4.44
N GLY A 306 3.35 -7.47 -5.40
CA GLY A 306 2.40 -8.55 -5.15
C GLY A 306 1.58 -8.89 -6.39
N VAL A 307 0.41 -9.42 -6.15
CA VAL A 307 -0.50 -9.87 -7.20
C VAL A 307 -1.84 -9.16 -7.14
N LEU A 308 -2.50 -9.10 -8.28
CA LEU A 308 -3.90 -8.71 -8.38
C LEU A 308 -4.78 -9.95 -8.31
N ARG A 309 -5.95 -9.82 -7.69
CA ARG A 309 -6.94 -10.88 -7.54
C ARG A 309 -8.32 -10.35 -7.87
N ASP A 310 -9.05 -11.09 -8.64
CA ASP A 310 -10.46 -10.81 -8.92
C ASP A 310 -11.32 -11.17 -7.70
N ASN A 311 -12.07 -10.20 -7.18
CA ASN A 311 -12.87 -10.34 -5.96
C ASN A 311 -14.13 -11.21 -6.15
N HIS A 312 -14.60 -11.41 -7.38
CA HIS A 312 -15.79 -12.23 -7.68
C HIS A 312 -15.44 -13.71 -7.82
N THR A 313 -14.28 -13.99 -8.41
CA THR A 313 -13.86 -15.38 -8.70
C THR A 313 -12.82 -15.90 -7.73
N GLY A 314 -12.19 -15.03 -6.93
CA GLY A 314 -11.10 -15.39 -6.06
C GLY A 314 -9.79 -15.76 -6.77
N LYS A 315 -9.70 -15.62 -8.09
CA LYS A 315 -8.53 -15.99 -8.89
C LYS A 315 -7.50 -14.87 -8.94
N VAL A 316 -6.23 -15.24 -8.84
CA VAL A 316 -5.11 -14.33 -9.13
C VAL A 316 -5.10 -14.07 -10.63
N THR A 317 -5.10 -12.79 -11.02
CA THR A 317 -5.17 -12.35 -12.42
C THR A 317 -3.81 -11.99 -13.00
N GLY A 318 -2.81 -11.66 -12.15
CA GLY A 318 -1.47 -11.31 -12.60
C GLY A 318 -0.64 -10.61 -11.53
N ALA A 319 0.51 -10.08 -11.92
CA ALA A 319 1.31 -9.21 -11.06
C ALA A 319 0.64 -7.85 -10.91
N ALA A 320 0.81 -7.22 -9.75
CA ALA A 320 0.42 -5.83 -9.55
C ALA A 320 1.36 -4.88 -10.31
N PRO A 321 0.91 -3.67 -10.70
CA PRO A 321 1.79 -2.66 -11.27
C PRO A 321 2.91 -2.31 -10.31
N VAL A 322 4.05 -1.82 -10.84
CA VAL A 322 5.18 -1.37 -10.01
C VAL A 322 4.80 -0.08 -9.30
N PHE A 323 4.98 -0.04 -7.98
CA PHE A 323 4.70 1.11 -7.12
C PHE A 323 5.71 1.18 -5.97
N ASP A 324 5.64 2.23 -5.17
CA ASP A 324 6.49 2.46 -3.98
C ASP A 324 7.99 2.46 -4.30
N ASN A 325 8.44 3.54 -4.97
CA ASN A 325 9.82 3.74 -5.40
C ASN A 325 10.50 4.90 -4.64
N GLY A 326 9.93 5.32 -3.50
CA GLY A 326 10.41 6.48 -2.73
C GLY A 326 11.83 6.32 -2.20
N MET A 327 12.27 5.08 -1.96
CA MET A 327 13.61 4.74 -1.46
C MET A 327 14.57 4.40 -2.60
N SER A 328 14.59 5.23 -3.65
CA SER A 328 15.40 5.03 -4.84
C SER A 328 16.12 6.32 -5.28
N LEU A 329 16.89 6.25 -6.38
CA LEU A 329 17.58 7.38 -7.01
C LEU A 329 18.42 8.18 -5.99
N PHE A 330 19.00 7.46 -5.02
CA PHE A 330 19.88 8.03 -4.00
C PHE A 330 19.19 9.13 -3.15
N ASN A 331 17.93 8.89 -2.75
CA ASN A 331 17.10 9.87 -2.03
C ASN A 331 17.76 10.42 -0.76
N PHE A 332 18.58 9.64 -0.06
CA PHE A 332 19.31 10.07 1.15
C PHE A 332 20.74 10.59 0.90
N ALA A 333 21.21 10.63 -0.36
CA ALA A 333 22.52 11.15 -0.65
C ALA A 333 22.61 12.65 -0.31
N MET A 334 23.71 13.02 0.34
CA MET A 334 24.05 14.41 0.64
C MET A 334 24.61 15.11 -0.61
N PRO A 335 24.64 16.44 -0.66
CA PRO A 335 25.21 17.17 -1.81
C PRO A 335 26.63 16.73 -2.19
N GLU A 336 27.45 16.37 -1.21
CA GLU A 336 28.84 15.92 -1.39
C GLU A 336 28.90 14.55 -2.10
N ASP A 337 27.95 13.66 -1.85
CA ASP A 337 27.90 12.33 -2.46
C ASP A 337 27.69 12.40 -3.98
N PHE A 338 27.06 13.47 -4.47
CA PHE A 338 26.87 13.71 -5.91
C PHE A 338 28.15 14.10 -6.66
N GLN A 339 29.25 14.39 -5.95
CA GLN A 339 30.58 14.61 -6.56
C GLN A 339 31.19 13.26 -6.99
N ASP A 340 30.95 12.17 -6.25
CA ASP A 340 31.32 10.80 -6.62
C ASP A 340 30.18 9.82 -6.32
N LEU A 341 29.14 9.91 -7.15
CA LEU A 341 27.95 9.06 -7.01
C LEU A 341 28.24 7.56 -7.21
N ASP A 342 29.35 7.24 -7.91
CA ASP A 342 29.80 5.85 -8.07
C ASP A 342 30.32 5.25 -6.75
N ALA A 343 31.01 6.04 -5.95
CA ALA A 343 31.45 5.62 -4.61
C ALA A 343 30.25 5.43 -3.68
N TYR A 344 29.32 6.38 -3.68
CA TYR A 344 28.09 6.29 -2.90
C TYR A 344 27.25 5.06 -3.30
N ALA A 345 27.06 4.82 -4.60
CA ALA A 345 26.28 3.69 -5.12
C ALA A 345 26.80 2.31 -4.66
N LYS A 346 28.12 2.16 -4.47
CA LYS A 346 28.73 0.92 -3.95
C LYS A 346 28.34 0.60 -2.51
N THR A 347 27.89 1.58 -1.76
CA THR A 347 27.43 1.41 -0.38
C THR A 347 25.96 1.01 -0.29
N ARG A 348 25.23 1.00 -1.42
CA ARG A 348 23.80 0.68 -1.50
C ARG A 348 23.59 -0.78 -1.79
N GLY A 349 22.47 -1.31 -1.32
CA GLY A 349 22.12 -2.72 -1.46
C GLY A 349 20.62 -2.93 -1.62
N THR A 350 20.23 -4.12 -2.02
CA THR A 350 18.83 -4.50 -2.15
C THR A 350 18.22 -4.87 -0.79
N ALA A 351 16.90 -4.83 -0.68
CA ALA A 351 16.15 -5.33 0.47
C ALA A 351 16.34 -6.85 0.73
N TYR A 352 16.97 -7.55 -0.21
CA TYR A 352 17.17 -9.01 -0.15
C TYR A 352 18.55 -9.42 0.42
N GLY A 353 19.41 -8.47 0.80
CA GLY A 353 20.74 -8.73 1.33
C GLY A 353 21.77 -9.20 0.28
N VAL A 354 21.47 -9.00 -1.01
CA VAL A 354 22.36 -9.29 -2.14
C VAL A 354 22.59 -8.02 -2.97
N SER A 355 23.65 -7.99 -3.76
CA SER A 355 23.95 -6.82 -4.61
C SER A 355 22.92 -6.64 -5.72
N PHE A 356 22.74 -5.40 -6.19
CA PHE A 356 21.92 -5.10 -7.35
C PHE A 356 22.40 -5.84 -8.61
N GLU A 357 23.71 -6.01 -8.78
CA GLU A 357 24.30 -6.77 -9.88
C GLU A 357 23.90 -8.24 -9.85
N SER A 358 23.90 -8.86 -8.66
CA SER A 358 23.51 -10.26 -8.51
C SER A 358 22.03 -10.46 -8.88
N VAL A 359 21.14 -9.58 -8.39
CA VAL A 359 19.72 -9.62 -8.78
C VAL A 359 19.56 -9.45 -10.29
N CYS A 360 20.23 -8.44 -10.88
CA CYS A 360 20.16 -8.19 -12.31
C CYS A 360 20.61 -9.40 -13.14
N GLN A 361 21.73 -10.06 -12.75
CA GLN A 361 22.24 -11.25 -13.43
C GLN A 361 21.27 -12.43 -13.38
N GLU A 362 20.57 -12.62 -12.26
CA GLU A 362 19.63 -13.72 -12.07
C GLU A 362 18.35 -13.54 -12.92
N VAL A 363 17.86 -12.30 -13.05
CA VAL A 363 16.56 -12.04 -13.68
C VAL A 363 16.63 -11.45 -15.09
N MET A 364 17.84 -11.12 -15.58
CA MET A 364 18.01 -10.58 -16.91
C MET A 364 17.63 -11.56 -18.00
N GLY A 365 16.88 -11.09 -18.99
CA GLY A 365 16.49 -11.85 -20.17
C GLY A 365 16.21 -10.94 -21.37
N PRO A 366 15.78 -11.52 -22.50
CA PRO A 366 15.58 -10.76 -23.74
C PRO A 366 14.56 -9.62 -23.60
N VAL A 367 13.53 -9.79 -22.75
CA VAL A 367 12.52 -8.74 -22.50
C VAL A 367 13.19 -7.57 -21.79
N GLN A 368 13.90 -7.81 -20.70
CA GLN A 368 14.55 -6.80 -19.88
C GLN A 368 15.64 -6.07 -20.65
N VAL A 369 16.38 -6.77 -21.52
CA VAL A 369 17.36 -6.16 -22.43
C VAL A 369 16.70 -5.13 -23.37
N ARG A 370 15.55 -5.49 -23.96
CA ARG A 370 14.82 -4.54 -24.82
C ARG A 370 14.33 -3.32 -24.02
N GLN A 371 13.89 -3.52 -22.79
CA GLN A 371 13.45 -2.44 -21.91
C GLN A 371 14.62 -1.52 -21.52
N LEU A 372 15.77 -2.06 -21.12
CA LEU A 372 16.96 -1.28 -20.81
C LEU A 372 17.44 -0.44 -22.01
N ARG A 373 17.38 -0.97 -23.23
CA ARG A 373 17.77 -0.23 -24.43
C ARG A 373 16.95 1.04 -24.66
N LYS A 374 15.70 1.08 -24.19
CA LYS A 374 14.85 2.28 -24.26
C LYS A 374 15.35 3.41 -23.37
N LEU A 375 16.16 3.10 -22.36
CA LEU A 375 16.76 4.09 -21.48
C LEU A 375 18.03 4.74 -22.04
N ILE A 376 18.54 4.29 -23.19
CA ILE A 376 19.73 4.91 -23.82
C ILE A 376 19.36 6.35 -24.23
N GLY A 377 20.07 7.33 -23.65
CA GLY A 377 19.79 8.75 -23.87
C GLY A 377 18.60 9.32 -23.07
N PHE A 378 18.03 8.54 -22.15
CA PHE A 378 16.96 9.01 -21.27
C PHE A 378 17.44 10.17 -20.39
N THR A 379 16.59 11.19 -20.27
CA THR A 379 16.69 12.29 -19.30
C THR A 379 15.36 12.49 -18.63
N PHE A 380 15.35 13.00 -17.39
CA PHE A 380 14.11 13.26 -16.66
C PHE A 380 13.38 14.46 -17.26
N HIS A 381 12.06 14.36 -17.32
CA HIS A 381 11.22 15.52 -17.51
C HIS A 381 11.16 16.31 -16.20
N ARG A 382 11.50 17.64 -16.24
CA ARG A 382 11.46 18.52 -15.07
C ARG A 382 10.02 18.94 -14.82
N HIS A 383 9.60 18.81 -13.55
CA HIS A 383 8.29 19.36 -13.13
C HIS A 383 8.34 20.91 -13.22
N PRO A 384 7.27 21.60 -13.62
CA PRO A 384 7.30 23.06 -13.83
C PRO A 384 7.71 23.90 -12.62
N ARG A 385 7.54 23.39 -11.40
CA ARG A 385 7.77 24.15 -10.16
C ARG A 385 8.51 23.38 -9.06
N LEU A 386 8.44 22.06 -9.05
CA LEU A 386 8.88 21.20 -7.96
C LEU A 386 9.94 20.23 -8.48
N ASN A 387 11.21 20.51 -8.24
CA ASN A 387 12.31 19.67 -8.71
C ASN A 387 13.38 19.49 -7.64
N TRP A 388 14.12 18.42 -7.73
CA TRP A 388 15.45 18.37 -7.15
C TRP A 388 16.35 19.47 -7.75
N PRO A 389 17.41 19.89 -7.05
CA PRO A 389 18.44 20.75 -7.63
C PRO A 389 19.01 20.15 -8.91
N GLU A 390 19.31 20.99 -9.91
CA GLU A 390 19.72 20.52 -11.24
C GLU A 390 20.99 19.65 -11.20
N TYR A 391 21.99 20.01 -10.36
CA TYR A 391 23.20 19.21 -10.20
C TYR A 391 22.92 17.76 -9.81
N ARG A 392 21.88 17.54 -8.98
CA ARG A 392 21.43 16.21 -8.52
C ARG A 392 20.77 15.44 -9.66
N LEU A 393 19.91 16.09 -10.43
CA LEU A 393 19.24 15.48 -11.58
C LEU A 393 20.25 15.07 -12.64
N GLU A 394 21.16 15.96 -13.04
CA GLU A 394 22.20 15.66 -14.01
C GLU A 394 23.15 14.54 -13.56
N ALA A 395 23.56 14.53 -12.29
CA ALA A 395 24.40 13.47 -11.76
C ALA A 395 23.68 12.11 -11.77
N THR A 396 22.41 12.09 -11.38
CA THR A 396 21.56 10.88 -11.40
C THR A 396 21.36 10.39 -12.82
N GLU A 397 21.10 11.27 -13.80
CA GLU A 397 20.98 10.92 -15.23
C GLU A 397 22.27 10.32 -15.78
N ARG A 398 23.43 10.95 -15.51
CA ARG A 398 24.74 10.41 -15.93
C ARG A 398 24.99 9.03 -15.33
N HIS A 399 24.70 8.85 -14.04
CA HIS A 399 24.87 7.56 -13.37
C HIS A 399 23.92 6.49 -13.93
N LEU A 400 22.65 6.83 -14.18
CA LEU A 400 21.68 5.94 -14.80
C LEU A 400 22.15 5.48 -16.19
N GLN A 401 22.65 6.40 -17.04
CA GLN A 401 23.18 6.05 -18.35
C GLN A 401 24.39 5.10 -18.25
N LYS A 402 25.28 5.34 -17.27
CA LYS A 402 26.41 4.44 -16.99
C LYS A 402 25.90 3.06 -16.57
N ARG A 403 24.93 3.01 -15.68
CA ARG A 403 24.34 1.76 -15.16
C ARG A 403 23.67 0.94 -16.26
N VAL A 404 22.89 1.57 -17.12
CA VAL A 404 22.28 0.92 -18.28
C VAL A 404 23.33 0.28 -19.19
N ARG A 405 24.42 1.00 -19.52
CA ARG A 405 25.52 0.46 -20.33
C ARG A 405 26.19 -0.73 -19.65
N GLN A 406 26.49 -0.64 -18.35
CA GLN A 406 27.08 -1.74 -17.59
C GLN A 406 26.23 -3.01 -17.68
N PHE A 407 24.91 -2.90 -17.53
CA PHE A 407 24.02 -4.06 -17.62
C PHE A 407 23.92 -4.63 -19.04
N LEU A 408 23.87 -3.78 -20.06
CA LEU A 408 23.89 -4.23 -21.45
C LEU A 408 25.20 -4.95 -21.81
N ASP A 409 26.36 -4.50 -21.30
CA ASP A 409 27.67 -5.11 -21.50
C ASP A 409 27.85 -6.45 -20.77
N MET A 410 26.99 -6.75 -19.79
CA MET A 410 26.99 -8.05 -19.08
C MET A 410 26.38 -9.19 -19.91
N ILE A 411 25.53 -8.89 -20.90
CA ILE A 411 24.75 -9.86 -21.65
C ILE A 411 25.62 -10.90 -22.39
N PRO A 412 26.67 -10.55 -23.11
CA PRO A 412 27.52 -11.55 -23.77
C PRO A 412 28.21 -12.52 -22.82
N LYS A 413 28.35 -12.13 -21.53
CA LYS A 413 28.94 -12.96 -20.48
C LYS A 413 27.94 -13.94 -19.91
N LEU A 414 26.65 -13.60 -19.91
CA LEU A 414 25.54 -14.46 -19.45
C LEU A 414 25.26 -15.58 -20.46
N ASP A 415 25.25 -15.28 -21.76
CA ASP A 415 25.05 -16.27 -22.81
C ASP A 415 26.12 -17.37 -22.81
N ARG A 416 27.36 -17.06 -22.37
CA ARG A 416 28.44 -18.03 -22.24
C ARG A 416 28.32 -18.95 -21.03
N LYS A 417 27.53 -18.59 -20.00
CA LYS A 417 27.35 -19.39 -18.77
C LYS A 417 26.17 -20.36 -18.83
N GLN A 418 25.25 -20.24 -19.80
CA GLN A 418 24.20 -21.21 -20.00
C GLN A 418 24.78 -22.45 -20.66
N PRO A 419 24.67 -23.66 -20.07
CA PRO A 419 25.11 -24.89 -20.73
C PRO A 419 24.26 -25.05 -22.00
N LYS A 420 24.93 -25.21 -23.14
CA LYS A 420 24.27 -25.59 -24.40
C LYS A 420 23.48 -26.87 -24.13
N LYS A 421 22.16 -26.80 -24.18
CA LYS A 421 21.31 -28.01 -24.20
C LYS A 421 21.75 -28.82 -25.41
N HIS A 422 22.38 -29.95 -25.17
CA HIS A 422 22.63 -30.93 -26.21
C HIS A 422 21.27 -31.37 -26.76
N VAL A 423 21.00 -30.96 -27.99
CA VAL A 423 19.95 -31.61 -28.80
C VAL A 423 20.50 -32.99 -29.14
N GLN A 424 20.07 -33.99 -28.40
CA GLN A 424 20.22 -35.37 -28.85
C GLN A 424 19.32 -35.52 -30.06
N GLN A 425 19.93 -35.58 -31.23
CA GLN A 425 19.32 -36.14 -32.44
C GLN A 425 19.20 -37.67 -32.20
N GLU A 426 18.00 -38.13 -31.96
CA GLU A 426 17.67 -39.55 -32.12
C GLU A 426 17.73 -39.89 -33.60
N ARG A 427 18.61 -40.85 -33.90
CA ARG A 427 18.63 -41.58 -35.16
C ARG A 427 17.74 -42.82 -35.07
#